data_61f48a67aaa8165288ff076f9b6ebd83
#
_entry.id   61f48a67aaa8165288ff076f9b6ebd83
#
_cell.length_a   1.000
_cell.length_b   1.000
_cell.length_c   1.000
_cell.angle_alpha   90.00
_cell.angle_beta   90.00
_cell.angle_gamma   90.00
#
_symmetry.space_group_name_H-M   'P 1'
#
loop_
_entity.id
_entity.type
_entity.pdbx_description
1 polymer ?
#
loop_
_entity_poly.entity_id
_entity_poly.type
_entity_poly.pdbx_seq_one_letter_code
_entity_poly.pdbx_strand_id
1 'polypeptide(L)'
;NIRWVRDSTGIITAKLLAEKNNPRADIIWGLAATSLMLLKTEGMLEPYAPKGLDKLSSNFRDTANPPSWTGMDAWIASICVNTVEATKNNLPIPTSWMDLTDPVYKGHLAMPNPNSSGTGFLDVSSWLQLYGERGGWQFMDNLHQNIAWYTHSGSKPCKQAARGEVAIGISYAYRGAKSKAKGAPLELIIPREGVGWDMEATAVMKGTKKLAAVNKLV
;
A
#
# COMPACT_ATOMS: atom_id res chain seq x y z
N ASN A 1 -16.26 12.29 20.72
CA ASN A 1 -15.40 11.16 21.03
C ASN A 1 -15.32 10.27 19.76
N ILE A 2 -14.10 10.02 19.25
CA ILE A 2 -13.86 9.21 18.06
C ILE A 2 -13.35 7.84 18.50
N ARG A 3 -13.95 6.76 17.98
CA ARG A 3 -13.46 5.39 18.14
C ARG A 3 -12.73 4.97 16.89
N TRP A 4 -11.49 4.57 17.02
CA TRP A 4 -10.65 4.14 15.91
C TRP A 4 -10.52 2.63 15.84
N VAL A 5 -10.64 2.11 14.64
CA VAL A 5 -10.15 0.78 14.28
C VAL A 5 -9.09 0.97 13.21
N ARG A 6 -7.90 0.43 13.42
CA ARG A 6 -6.77 0.58 12.51
C ARG A 6 -6.13 -0.78 12.24
N ASP A 7 -5.98 -1.08 10.96
CA ASP A 7 -5.26 -2.25 10.49
C ASP A 7 -4.76 -2.03 9.06
N SER A 8 -4.15 -3.04 8.45
CA SER A 8 -3.74 -3.03 7.05
C SER A 8 -4.95 -3.00 6.11
N THR A 9 -4.76 -2.43 4.92
CA THR A 9 -5.82 -2.17 3.93
C THR A 9 -6.70 -3.39 3.66
N GLY A 10 -6.11 -4.55 3.36
CA GLY A 10 -6.88 -5.77 3.06
C GLY A 10 -7.72 -6.24 4.25
N ILE A 11 -7.20 -6.14 5.48
CA ILE A 11 -7.93 -6.52 6.70
C ILE A 11 -9.12 -5.58 6.92
N ILE A 12 -8.93 -4.26 6.79
CA ILE A 12 -10.03 -3.29 6.92
C ILE A 12 -11.06 -3.49 5.82
N THR A 13 -10.63 -3.71 4.58
CA THR A 13 -11.54 -3.96 3.45
C THR A 13 -12.39 -5.20 3.69
N ALA A 14 -11.78 -6.31 4.08
CA ALA A 14 -12.50 -7.56 4.39
C ALA A 14 -13.50 -7.37 5.55
N LYS A 15 -13.10 -6.63 6.59
CA LYS A 15 -13.97 -6.29 7.72
C LYS A 15 -15.18 -5.47 7.26
N LEU A 16 -14.98 -4.43 6.47
CA LEU A 16 -16.06 -3.58 5.96
C LEU A 16 -17.04 -4.38 5.10
N LEU A 17 -16.53 -5.24 4.20
CA LEU A 17 -17.36 -6.13 3.39
C LEU A 17 -18.20 -7.10 4.24
N ALA A 18 -17.59 -7.68 5.28
CA ALA A 18 -18.31 -8.56 6.21
C ALA A 18 -19.42 -7.81 7.00
N GLU A 19 -19.22 -6.52 7.25
CA GLU A 19 -20.19 -5.66 7.94
C GLU A 19 -21.20 -4.97 6.99
N LYS A 20 -21.21 -5.30 5.68
CA LYS A 20 -22.02 -4.62 4.65
C LYS A 20 -23.49 -4.46 5.05
N ASN A 21 -24.10 -5.50 5.60
CA ASN A 21 -25.52 -5.51 5.99
C ASN A 21 -25.78 -4.86 7.35
N ASN A 22 -24.74 -4.56 8.13
CA ASN A 22 -24.83 -3.88 9.43
C ASN A 22 -23.58 -3.03 9.66
N PRO A 23 -23.40 -1.93 8.91
CA PRO A 23 -22.22 -1.09 8.98
C PRO A 23 -21.98 -0.52 10.39
N ARG A 24 -20.77 -0.63 10.89
CA ARG A 24 -20.38 -0.09 12.20
C ARG A 24 -19.54 1.17 12.10
N ALA A 25 -18.87 1.35 10.96
CA ALA A 25 -18.06 2.54 10.69
C ALA A 25 -18.96 3.68 10.16
N ASP A 26 -18.63 4.91 10.53
CA ASP A 26 -19.27 6.12 9.99
C ASP A 26 -18.44 6.73 8.86
N ILE A 27 -17.09 6.59 8.95
CA ILE A 27 -16.12 7.15 8.03
C ILE A 27 -14.96 6.18 7.84
N ILE A 28 -14.43 6.16 6.65
CA ILE A 28 -13.14 5.55 6.33
C ILE A 28 -12.14 6.68 6.18
N TRP A 29 -11.00 6.59 6.91
CA TRP A 29 -9.97 7.62 6.89
C TRP A 29 -8.62 6.99 6.57
N GLY A 30 -8.13 7.22 5.35
CA GLY A 30 -6.83 6.72 4.91
C GLY A 30 -6.86 5.22 4.59
N LEU A 31 -7.73 4.81 3.68
CA LEU A 31 -7.70 3.48 3.06
C LEU A 31 -7.26 3.65 1.60
N ALA A 32 -6.52 2.69 1.06
CA ALA A 32 -6.11 2.74 -0.34
C ALA A 32 -7.32 2.95 -1.27
N ALA A 33 -7.19 3.87 -2.23
CA ALA A 33 -8.29 4.24 -3.13
C ALA A 33 -8.80 3.04 -3.93
N THR A 34 -7.93 2.11 -4.29
CA THR A 34 -8.32 0.84 -4.93
C THR A 34 -9.34 0.05 -4.11
N SER A 35 -9.21 0.01 -2.79
CA SER A 35 -10.21 -0.60 -1.89
C SER A 35 -11.51 0.21 -1.81
N LEU A 36 -11.43 1.55 -1.84
CA LEU A 36 -12.63 2.39 -1.85
C LEU A 36 -13.41 2.24 -3.17
N MET A 37 -12.73 2.01 -4.28
CA MET A 37 -13.40 1.69 -5.55
C MET A 37 -14.22 0.40 -5.45
N LEU A 38 -13.67 -0.64 -4.80
CA LEU A 38 -14.40 -1.89 -4.53
C LEU A 38 -15.62 -1.62 -3.63
N LEU A 39 -15.45 -0.90 -2.51
CA LEU A 39 -16.55 -0.59 -1.59
C LEU A 39 -17.62 0.29 -2.27
N LYS A 40 -17.24 1.16 -3.20
CA LYS A 40 -18.18 1.92 -4.04
C LYS A 40 -19.01 0.99 -4.93
N THR A 41 -18.36 0.04 -5.63
CA THR A 41 -19.04 -0.94 -6.47
C THR A 41 -20.05 -1.78 -5.66
N GLU A 42 -19.71 -2.08 -4.42
CA GLU A 42 -20.56 -2.76 -3.45
C GLU A 42 -21.69 -1.87 -2.88
N GLY A 43 -21.78 -0.61 -3.30
CA GLY A 43 -22.80 0.33 -2.87
C GLY A 43 -22.72 0.75 -1.39
N MET A 44 -21.52 0.69 -0.80
CA MET A 44 -21.30 0.92 0.64
C MET A 44 -20.90 2.35 0.99
N LEU A 45 -20.62 3.19 -0.01
CA LEU A 45 -20.18 4.57 0.20
C LEU A 45 -21.30 5.57 -0.05
N GLU A 46 -21.32 6.63 0.75
CA GLU A 46 -22.20 7.79 0.59
C GLU A 46 -21.49 8.84 -0.25
N PRO A 47 -22.05 9.30 -1.39
CA PRO A 47 -21.48 10.41 -2.13
C PRO A 47 -21.41 11.68 -1.27
N TYR A 48 -20.24 12.29 -1.21
CA TYR A 48 -20.01 13.48 -0.38
C TYR A 48 -18.95 14.40 -1.00
N ALA A 49 -19.24 15.69 -1.09
CA ALA A 49 -18.33 16.72 -1.55
C ALA A 49 -17.73 17.46 -0.33
N PRO A 50 -16.47 17.18 0.07
CA PRO A 50 -15.85 17.90 1.16
C PRO A 50 -15.55 19.36 0.77
N LYS A 51 -15.41 20.21 1.78
CA LYS A 51 -15.00 21.60 1.58
C LYS A 51 -13.60 21.66 0.93
N GLY A 52 -13.48 22.40 -0.16
CA GLY A 52 -12.21 22.50 -0.89
C GLY A 52 -11.99 21.43 -1.95
N LEU A 53 -13.00 20.63 -2.27
CA LEU A 53 -12.95 19.64 -3.36
C LEU A 53 -12.53 20.25 -4.70
N ASP A 54 -12.87 21.52 -4.96
CA ASP A 54 -12.51 22.30 -6.14
C ASP A 54 -10.99 22.51 -6.27
N LYS A 55 -10.26 22.46 -5.15
CA LYS A 55 -8.79 22.59 -5.10
C LYS A 55 -8.06 21.28 -5.32
N LEU A 56 -8.78 20.18 -5.26
CA LEU A 56 -8.20 18.84 -5.44
C LEU A 56 -8.15 18.48 -6.92
N SER A 57 -6.98 18.03 -7.40
CA SER A 57 -6.85 17.52 -8.76
C SER A 57 -7.83 16.38 -9.02
N SER A 58 -8.32 16.30 -10.26
CA SER A 58 -9.27 15.24 -10.68
C SER A 58 -8.74 13.83 -10.44
N ASN A 59 -7.42 13.62 -10.47
CA ASN A 59 -6.80 12.32 -10.21
C ASN A 59 -6.89 11.89 -8.74
N PHE A 60 -7.17 12.83 -7.83
CA PHE A 60 -7.25 12.57 -6.38
C PHE A 60 -8.70 12.49 -5.87
N ARG A 61 -9.65 12.20 -6.74
CA ARG A 61 -11.05 12.03 -6.34
C ARG A 61 -11.77 11.07 -7.27
N ASP A 62 -12.85 10.52 -6.77
CA ASP A 62 -13.79 9.74 -7.58
C ASP A 62 -14.34 10.59 -8.72
N THR A 63 -14.59 9.96 -9.86
CA THR A 63 -15.12 10.61 -11.08
C THR A 63 -16.62 10.98 -10.98
N ALA A 64 -17.34 10.42 -10.00
CA ALA A 64 -18.76 10.76 -9.77
C ALA A 64 -18.90 12.18 -9.22
N ASN A 65 -20.09 12.77 -9.37
CA ASN A 65 -20.43 14.07 -8.81
C ASN A 65 -21.75 13.99 -8.03
N PRO A 66 -21.76 14.12 -6.69
CA PRO A 66 -20.57 14.25 -5.83
C PRO A 66 -19.74 12.95 -5.76
N PRO A 67 -18.43 13.05 -5.46
CA PRO A 67 -17.54 11.90 -5.38
C PRO A 67 -17.90 11.01 -4.19
N SER A 68 -17.62 9.70 -4.31
CA SER A 68 -17.78 8.75 -3.21
C SER A 68 -16.54 8.62 -2.34
N TRP A 69 -15.38 9.12 -2.81
CA TRP A 69 -14.14 9.17 -2.07
C TRP A 69 -13.25 10.32 -2.56
N THR A 70 -12.37 10.78 -1.69
CA THR A 70 -11.37 11.81 -1.99
C THR A 70 -10.01 11.41 -1.44
N GLY A 71 -8.95 11.60 -2.25
CA GLY A 71 -7.57 11.30 -1.89
C GLY A 71 -7.02 12.26 -0.86
N MET A 72 -6.13 11.77 -0.02
CA MET A 72 -5.45 12.51 1.05
C MET A 72 -3.96 12.69 0.79
N ASP A 73 -3.32 11.69 0.22
CA ASP A 73 -1.91 11.66 -0.16
C ASP A 73 -1.69 10.73 -1.35
N ALA A 74 -0.46 10.60 -1.81
CA ALA A 74 -0.05 9.59 -2.76
C ALA A 74 1.22 8.89 -2.27
N TRP A 75 1.34 7.61 -2.57
CA TRP A 75 2.50 6.82 -2.22
C TRP A 75 2.88 5.84 -3.34
N ILE A 76 4.16 5.49 -3.39
CA ILE A 76 4.73 4.61 -4.41
C ILE A 76 5.40 3.40 -3.78
N ALA A 77 5.41 2.28 -4.49
CA ALA A 77 6.19 1.11 -4.14
C ALA A 77 7.70 1.43 -4.21
N SER A 78 8.50 0.74 -3.43
CA SER A 78 9.97 0.87 -3.45
C SER A 78 10.64 -0.34 -2.81
N ILE A 79 11.94 -0.48 -3.06
CA ILE A 79 12.80 -1.45 -2.41
C ILE A 79 13.63 -0.72 -1.35
N CYS A 80 13.65 -1.23 -0.13
CA CYS A 80 14.48 -0.75 0.97
C CYS A 80 15.65 -1.72 1.15
N VAL A 81 16.87 -1.29 0.86
CA VAL A 81 18.07 -2.10 0.99
C VAL A 81 18.85 -1.63 2.23
N ASN A 82 19.11 -2.54 3.17
CA ASN A 82 20.05 -2.28 4.24
C ASN A 82 21.48 -2.47 3.69
N THR A 83 22.22 -1.37 3.58
CA THR A 83 23.56 -1.38 2.96
C THR A 83 24.58 -2.15 3.78
N VAL A 84 24.43 -2.20 5.11
CA VAL A 84 25.31 -2.97 6.00
C VAL A 84 25.06 -4.47 5.82
N GLU A 85 23.80 -4.90 5.86
CA GLU A 85 23.47 -6.31 5.66
C GLU A 85 23.74 -6.77 4.21
N ALA A 86 23.52 -5.92 3.22
CA ALA A 86 23.88 -6.21 1.83
C ALA A 86 25.39 -6.46 1.68
N THR A 87 26.23 -5.58 2.23
CA THR A 87 27.68 -5.75 2.21
C THR A 87 28.12 -7.03 2.94
N LYS A 88 27.59 -7.27 4.14
CA LYS A 88 27.91 -8.44 4.96
C LYS A 88 27.60 -9.76 4.27
N ASN A 89 26.53 -9.80 3.47
CA ASN A 89 26.09 -11.00 2.76
C ASN A 89 26.54 -11.00 1.29
N ASN A 90 27.40 -10.09 0.86
CA ASN A 90 27.87 -9.93 -0.53
C ASN A 90 26.73 -9.81 -1.54
N LEU A 91 25.63 -9.15 -1.15
CA LEU A 91 24.48 -8.93 -2.04
C LEU A 91 24.70 -7.68 -2.88
N PRO A 92 24.51 -7.75 -4.21
CA PRO A 92 24.50 -6.56 -5.05
C PRO A 92 23.30 -5.66 -4.68
N ILE A 93 23.42 -4.36 -4.92
CA ILE A 93 22.30 -3.44 -4.77
C ILE A 93 21.40 -3.58 -6.02
N PRO A 94 20.12 -4.00 -5.87
CA PRO A 94 19.23 -4.14 -7.00
C PRO A 94 18.87 -2.77 -7.61
N THR A 95 18.66 -2.71 -8.91
CA THR A 95 18.26 -1.50 -9.64
C THR A 95 16.90 -1.67 -10.34
N SER A 96 16.42 -2.90 -10.36
CA SER A 96 15.21 -3.32 -11.05
C SER A 96 14.41 -4.31 -10.20
N TRP A 97 13.13 -4.50 -10.54
CA TRP A 97 12.35 -5.60 -9.97
C TRP A 97 12.91 -6.96 -10.36
N MET A 98 13.33 -7.09 -11.63
CA MET A 98 13.87 -8.35 -12.16
C MET A 98 15.15 -8.79 -11.43
N ASP A 99 15.99 -7.87 -10.97
CA ASP A 99 17.19 -8.21 -10.21
C ASP A 99 16.85 -9.06 -8.97
N LEU A 100 15.69 -8.80 -8.33
CA LEU A 100 15.27 -9.52 -7.13
C LEU A 100 14.93 -11.00 -7.36
N THR A 101 14.86 -11.44 -8.63
CA THR A 101 14.66 -12.85 -8.97
C THR A 101 15.98 -13.65 -9.02
N ASP A 102 17.13 -12.97 -8.94
CA ASP A 102 18.43 -13.63 -8.90
C ASP A 102 18.56 -14.50 -7.63
N PRO A 103 18.98 -15.76 -7.73
CA PRO A 103 19.17 -16.65 -6.59
C PRO A 103 20.09 -16.12 -5.50
N VAL A 104 20.97 -15.13 -5.80
CA VAL A 104 21.81 -14.48 -4.81
C VAL A 104 21.03 -13.87 -3.65
N TYR A 105 19.78 -13.46 -3.90
CA TYR A 105 18.90 -12.87 -2.89
C TYR A 105 18.07 -13.88 -2.09
N LYS A 106 18.26 -15.18 -2.32
CA LYS A 106 17.44 -16.22 -1.66
C LYS A 106 17.50 -16.12 -0.14
N GLY A 107 16.32 -15.94 0.48
CA GLY A 107 16.19 -15.79 1.93
C GLY A 107 16.57 -14.41 2.47
N HIS A 108 16.88 -13.45 1.61
CA HIS A 108 17.25 -12.08 1.99
C HIS A 108 16.16 -11.05 1.73
N LEU A 109 15.01 -11.46 1.21
CA LEU A 109 13.88 -10.58 0.87
C LEU A 109 12.72 -10.76 1.86
N ALA A 110 12.09 -9.66 2.24
CA ALA A 110 10.77 -9.68 2.86
C ALA A 110 9.82 -8.79 2.05
N MET A 111 8.56 -9.19 1.91
CA MET A 111 7.55 -8.37 1.25
C MET A 111 6.20 -8.42 1.96
N PRO A 112 5.30 -7.45 1.71
CA PRO A 112 3.95 -7.48 2.24
C PRO A 112 3.13 -8.59 1.57
N ASN A 113 2.29 -9.28 2.34
CA ASN A 113 1.34 -10.25 1.79
C ASN A 113 0.25 -9.50 1.01
N PRO A 114 0.05 -9.78 -0.29
CA PRO A 114 -0.90 -9.06 -1.12
C PRO A 114 -2.37 -9.24 -0.69
N ASN A 115 -2.68 -10.33 0.02
CA ASN A 115 -4.04 -10.56 0.52
C ASN A 115 -4.42 -9.67 1.70
N SER A 116 -3.44 -9.21 2.49
CA SER A 116 -3.71 -8.41 3.70
C SER A 116 -3.19 -6.98 3.63
N SER A 117 -2.23 -6.70 2.76
CA SER A 117 -1.56 -5.41 2.63
C SER A 117 -1.92 -4.70 1.32
N GLY A 118 -2.36 -3.44 1.40
CA GLY A 118 -2.54 -2.60 0.23
C GLY A 118 -1.25 -2.41 -0.58
N THR A 119 -0.08 -2.32 0.09
CA THR A 119 1.22 -2.27 -0.60
C THR A 119 1.49 -3.57 -1.35
N GLY A 120 1.29 -4.73 -0.74
CA GLY A 120 1.46 -6.01 -1.42
C GLY A 120 0.49 -6.20 -2.60
N PHE A 121 -0.75 -5.73 -2.46
CA PHE A 121 -1.71 -5.71 -3.57
C PHE A 121 -1.26 -4.79 -4.69
N LEU A 122 -0.75 -3.59 -4.36
CA LEU A 122 -0.21 -2.65 -5.33
C LEU A 122 0.98 -3.25 -6.08
N ASP A 123 1.89 -3.92 -5.38
CA ASP A 123 3.06 -4.57 -5.98
C ASP A 123 2.60 -5.59 -7.03
N VAL A 124 1.71 -6.52 -6.69
CA VAL A 124 1.15 -7.52 -7.61
C VAL A 124 0.47 -6.85 -8.80
N SER A 125 -0.39 -5.87 -8.56
CA SER A 125 -1.12 -5.15 -9.61
C SER A 125 -0.17 -4.44 -10.57
N SER A 126 0.89 -3.82 -10.06
CA SER A 126 1.87 -3.11 -10.88
C SER A 126 2.74 -4.06 -11.70
N TRP A 127 3.16 -5.20 -11.14
CA TRP A 127 3.93 -6.20 -11.89
C TRP A 127 3.12 -6.85 -13.01
N LEU A 128 1.83 -7.08 -12.79
CA LEU A 128 0.94 -7.53 -13.87
C LEU A 128 0.80 -6.48 -14.99
N GLN A 129 0.78 -5.18 -14.63
CA GLN A 129 0.73 -4.10 -15.61
C GLN A 129 2.07 -3.94 -16.35
N LEU A 130 3.21 -4.08 -15.66
CA LEU A 130 4.54 -3.92 -16.25
C LEU A 130 4.90 -5.08 -17.19
N TYR A 131 4.59 -6.31 -16.80
CA TYR A 131 5.06 -7.52 -17.50
C TYR A 131 3.96 -8.27 -18.24
N GLY A 132 2.71 -7.79 -18.17
CA GLY A 132 1.53 -8.50 -18.64
C GLY A 132 1.16 -9.68 -17.73
N GLU A 133 -0.02 -10.26 -17.95
CA GLU A 133 -0.54 -11.30 -17.05
C GLU A 133 0.42 -12.49 -16.92
N ARG A 134 0.82 -13.09 -18.04
CA ARG A 134 1.72 -14.25 -18.04
C ARG A 134 3.09 -13.92 -17.47
N GLY A 135 3.69 -12.81 -17.93
CA GLY A 135 5.04 -12.40 -17.48
C GLY A 135 5.06 -11.98 -16.01
N GLY A 136 4.01 -11.31 -15.56
CA GLY A 136 3.87 -10.89 -14.16
C GLY A 136 3.76 -12.07 -13.20
N TRP A 137 2.96 -13.08 -13.53
CA TRP A 137 2.89 -14.31 -12.72
C TRP A 137 4.22 -15.05 -12.70
N GLN A 138 4.86 -15.22 -13.86
CA GLN A 138 6.19 -15.84 -13.92
C GLN A 138 7.23 -15.09 -13.10
N PHE A 139 7.25 -13.75 -13.16
CA PHE A 139 8.10 -12.92 -12.32
C PHE A 139 7.85 -13.18 -10.84
N MET A 140 6.58 -13.19 -10.42
CA MET A 140 6.21 -13.41 -9.01
C MET A 140 6.57 -14.82 -8.52
N ASP A 141 6.44 -15.84 -9.36
CA ASP A 141 6.86 -17.21 -9.04
C ASP A 141 8.38 -17.28 -8.80
N ASN A 142 9.17 -16.60 -9.65
CA ASN A 142 10.62 -16.51 -9.48
C ASN A 142 11.00 -15.70 -8.23
N LEU A 143 10.37 -14.55 -8.02
CA LEU A 143 10.59 -13.71 -6.84
C LEU A 143 10.26 -14.47 -5.55
N HIS A 144 9.19 -15.25 -5.55
CA HIS A 144 8.77 -16.05 -4.39
C HIS A 144 9.87 -16.98 -3.87
N GLN A 145 10.72 -17.52 -4.75
CA GLN A 145 11.84 -18.40 -4.36
C GLN A 145 12.87 -17.69 -3.48
N ASN A 146 12.93 -16.36 -3.55
CA ASN A 146 13.89 -15.54 -2.82
C ASN A 146 13.28 -14.90 -1.55
N ILE A 147 11.94 -14.93 -1.41
CA ILE A 147 11.25 -14.34 -0.25
C ILE A 147 11.46 -15.21 0.98
N ALA A 148 12.03 -14.63 2.03
CA ALA A 148 12.19 -15.28 3.33
C ALA A 148 10.84 -15.38 4.07
N TRP A 149 10.05 -14.30 4.05
CA TRP A 149 8.71 -14.28 4.65
C TRP A 149 7.86 -13.12 4.14
N TYR A 150 6.54 -13.31 4.29
CA TYR A 150 5.54 -12.30 4.01
C TYR A 150 5.05 -11.64 5.29
N THR A 151 4.75 -10.34 5.23
CA THR A 151 4.25 -9.57 6.38
C THR A 151 2.82 -9.08 6.15
N HIS A 152 2.02 -8.95 7.19
CA HIS A 152 0.67 -8.38 7.08
C HIS A 152 0.66 -6.88 6.76
N SER A 153 1.69 -6.16 7.21
CA SER A 153 1.78 -4.70 7.05
C SER A 153 2.72 -4.31 5.93
N GLY A 154 2.30 -3.41 5.03
CA GLY A 154 3.11 -2.85 3.97
C GLY A 154 4.37 -2.11 4.45
N SER A 155 4.35 -1.58 5.67
CA SER A 155 5.50 -0.87 6.25
C SER A 155 6.51 -1.77 6.95
N LYS A 156 6.15 -3.03 7.25
CA LYS A 156 6.99 -3.91 8.08
C LYS A 156 8.27 -4.37 7.38
N PRO A 157 8.29 -4.75 6.09
CA PRO A 157 9.52 -5.18 5.43
C PRO A 157 10.61 -4.11 5.47
N CYS A 158 10.28 -2.85 5.15
CA CYS A 158 11.26 -1.76 5.19
C CYS A 158 11.73 -1.45 6.63
N LYS A 159 10.85 -1.60 7.65
CA LYS A 159 11.26 -1.48 9.05
C LYS A 159 12.20 -2.62 9.47
N GLN A 160 11.99 -3.82 8.97
CA GLN A 160 12.85 -4.98 9.23
C GLN A 160 14.21 -4.80 8.55
N ALA A 161 14.24 -4.33 7.29
CA ALA A 161 15.48 -3.95 6.64
C ALA A 161 16.21 -2.84 7.43
N ALA A 162 15.50 -1.81 7.89
CA ALA A 162 16.09 -0.74 8.69
C ALA A 162 16.78 -1.22 9.98
N ARG A 163 16.36 -2.36 10.54
CA ARG A 163 16.90 -2.97 11.75
C ARG A 163 17.91 -4.11 11.49
N GLY A 164 18.14 -4.43 10.22
CA GLY A 164 19.01 -5.54 9.83
C GLY A 164 18.40 -6.93 10.05
N GLU A 165 17.08 -7.04 10.22
CA GLU A 165 16.39 -8.34 10.33
C GLU A 165 16.33 -9.06 8.98
N VAL A 166 16.40 -8.30 7.89
CA VAL A 166 16.48 -8.76 6.49
C VAL A 166 17.33 -7.75 5.70
N ALA A 167 18.01 -8.20 4.67
CA ALA A 167 18.81 -7.28 3.86
C ALA A 167 17.93 -6.36 2.99
N ILE A 168 16.85 -6.88 2.46
CA ILE A 168 15.99 -6.18 1.49
C ILE A 168 14.52 -6.30 1.89
N GLY A 169 13.83 -5.17 1.93
CA GLY A 169 12.39 -5.10 2.16
C GLY A 169 11.66 -4.44 1.00
N ILE A 170 10.74 -5.15 0.35
CA ILE A 170 9.79 -4.56 -0.59
C ILE A 170 8.73 -3.83 0.25
N SER A 171 8.48 -2.54 -0.03
CA SER A 171 7.61 -1.70 0.78
C SER A 171 7.20 -0.45 -0.02
N TYR A 172 6.96 0.67 0.66
CA TYR A 172 6.67 1.96 0.02
C TYR A 172 7.67 3.04 0.42
N ALA A 173 7.94 3.96 -0.50
CA ALA A 173 9.06 4.91 -0.43
C ALA A 173 9.04 5.79 0.83
N TYR A 174 7.88 6.31 1.24
CA TYR A 174 7.77 7.13 2.45
C TYR A 174 8.27 6.40 3.70
N ARG A 175 8.01 5.08 3.83
CA ARG A 175 8.48 4.31 4.98
C ARG A 175 10.00 4.24 5.02
N GLY A 176 10.60 3.99 3.87
CA GLY A 176 12.05 3.96 3.74
C GLY A 176 12.69 5.32 4.01
N ALA A 177 12.18 6.37 3.40
CA ALA A 177 12.63 7.75 3.62
C ALA A 177 12.57 8.14 5.11
N LYS A 178 11.45 7.81 5.77
CA LYS A 178 11.28 8.07 7.22
C LYS A 178 12.27 7.28 8.10
N SER A 179 12.61 6.05 7.71
CA SER A 179 13.58 5.24 8.45
C SER A 179 15.01 5.74 8.20
N LYS A 180 15.36 6.08 6.96
CA LYS A 180 16.64 6.67 6.58
C LYS A 180 16.88 8.02 7.27
N ALA A 181 15.88 8.88 7.34
CA ALA A 181 15.95 10.16 8.06
C ALA A 181 16.18 9.99 9.58
N LYS A 182 15.94 8.81 10.13
CA LYS A 182 16.24 8.45 11.52
C LYS A 182 17.60 7.76 11.69
N GLY A 183 18.43 7.75 10.67
CA GLY A 183 19.76 7.18 10.70
C GLY A 183 19.86 5.69 10.35
N ALA A 184 18.76 5.06 9.87
CA ALA A 184 18.89 3.67 9.42
C ALA A 184 19.77 3.58 8.16
N PRO A 185 20.64 2.55 8.04
CA PRO A 185 21.54 2.37 6.91
C PRO A 185 20.78 1.83 5.69
N LEU A 186 19.82 2.61 5.22
CA LEU A 186 18.95 2.23 4.10
C LEU A 186 19.31 2.98 2.83
N GLU A 187 19.32 2.26 1.73
CA GLU A 187 19.16 2.80 0.39
C GLU A 187 17.78 2.50 -0.13
N LEU A 188 17.16 3.52 -0.75
CA LEU A 188 15.83 3.42 -1.35
C LEU A 188 15.98 3.30 -2.85
N ILE A 189 15.50 2.22 -3.39
CA ILE A 189 15.54 1.97 -4.82
C ILE A 189 14.14 2.11 -5.40
N ILE A 190 14.04 2.95 -6.40
CA ILE A 190 12.88 3.02 -7.30
C ILE A 190 13.29 2.23 -8.54
N PRO A 191 12.74 1.03 -8.76
CA PRO A 191 13.07 0.20 -9.89
C PRO A 191 12.91 0.91 -11.23
N ARG A 192 13.88 0.70 -12.12
CA ARG A 192 13.94 1.39 -13.42
C ARG A 192 12.79 1.06 -14.36
N GLU A 193 12.11 -0.07 -14.18
CA GLU A 193 10.92 -0.46 -14.97
C GLU A 193 9.69 0.37 -14.59
N GLY A 194 9.76 1.09 -13.50
CA GLY A 194 8.65 1.82 -12.90
C GLY A 194 8.10 1.13 -11.65
N VAL A 195 7.24 1.83 -10.98
CA VAL A 195 6.60 1.37 -9.73
C VAL A 195 5.11 1.67 -9.74
N GLY A 196 4.35 0.85 -9.08
CA GLY A 196 2.95 1.17 -8.80
C GLY A 196 2.82 2.35 -7.85
N TRP A 197 1.73 3.08 -7.99
CA TRP A 197 1.32 4.11 -7.04
C TRP A 197 -0.16 3.97 -6.69
N ASP A 198 -0.50 4.38 -5.49
CA ASP A 198 -1.87 4.49 -5.01
C ASP A 198 -1.95 5.72 -4.09
N MET A 199 -3.11 5.97 -3.56
CA MET A 199 -3.34 7.05 -2.59
C MET A 199 -4.10 6.51 -1.38
N GLU A 200 -3.85 7.07 -0.22
CA GLU A 200 -4.78 6.97 0.89
C GLU A 200 -5.95 7.93 0.63
N ALA A 201 -7.14 7.46 0.83
CA ALA A 201 -8.33 8.24 0.56
C ALA A 201 -9.37 8.13 1.68
N THR A 202 -10.27 9.09 1.72
CA THR A 202 -11.35 9.19 2.70
C THR A 202 -12.69 8.98 2.03
N ALA A 203 -13.59 8.29 2.71
CA ALA A 203 -14.97 8.07 2.26
C ALA A 203 -15.94 8.04 3.43
N VAL A 204 -17.17 8.42 3.17
CA VAL A 204 -18.29 8.36 4.12
C VAL A 204 -19.02 7.03 3.93
N MET A 205 -19.34 6.34 5.01
CA MET A 205 -20.11 5.11 4.95
C MET A 205 -21.57 5.40 4.73
N LYS A 206 -22.17 4.66 3.78
CA LYS A 206 -23.61 4.78 3.47
C LYS A 206 -24.46 4.44 4.69
N GLY A 207 -25.47 5.27 4.95
CA GLY A 207 -26.41 5.06 6.04
C GLY A 207 -25.90 5.53 7.41
N THR A 208 -24.76 6.23 7.49
CA THR A 208 -24.31 6.84 8.75
C THR A 208 -25.37 7.82 9.28
N LYS A 209 -25.66 7.71 10.59
CA LYS A 209 -26.53 8.65 11.30
C LYS A 209 -25.79 9.87 11.85
N LYS A 210 -24.46 9.96 11.60
CA LYS A 210 -23.58 10.98 12.17
C LYS A 210 -22.96 11.90 11.11
N LEU A 211 -23.66 12.12 10.00
CA LEU A 211 -23.14 12.87 8.86
C LEU A 211 -22.61 14.25 9.25
N ALA A 212 -23.30 14.98 10.15
CA ALA A 212 -22.82 16.28 10.63
C ALA A 212 -21.48 16.22 11.41
N ALA A 213 -21.19 15.11 12.08
CA ALA A 213 -19.92 14.91 12.76
C ALA A 213 -18.83 14.45 11.76
N VAL A 214 -19.17 13.61 10.80
CA VAL A 214 -18.29 13.17 9.72
C VAL A 214 -17.85 14.38 8.89
N ASN A 215 -18.76 15.27 8.50
CA ASN A 215 -18.47 16.48 7.73
C ASN A 215 -17.52 17.49 8.40
N LYS A 216 -17.25 17.32 9.69
CA LYS A 216 -16.23 18.10 10.41
C LYS A 216 -14.83 17.47 10.36
N LEU A 217 -14.74 16.23 9.94
CA LEU A 217 -13.48 15.47 9.86
C LEU A 217 -12.94 15.41 8.43
N VAL A 218 -13.85 15.49 7.43
CA VAL A 218 -13.51 15.39 6.00
C VAL A 218 -13.30 16.75 5.38
#